data_f66390257caeaea9d4c84a4a26d15077
#
_entry.id   f66390257caeaea9d4c84a4a26d15077
#
_cell.length_a   1.000
_cell.length_b   1.000
_cell.length_c   1.000
_cell.angle_alpha   90.00
_cell.angle_beta   90.00
_cell.angle_gamma   90.00
#
_symmetry.space_group_name_H-M   'P 1'
#
loop_
_entity.id
_entity.type
_entity.pdbx_description
1 polymer ?
#
loop_
_entity_poly.entity_id
_entity_poly.type
_entity_poly.pdbx_seq_one_letter_code
_entity_poly.pdbx_strand_id
1 'polypeptide(L)'
;YWLVASIVIHFFYWQFLIRALEYGDLSHVYPIIRSSPALVLLLAIIFLREPVTPLGASGILTVTAGVYVINIKRLQLTAILEPLLAFRNEPAVWFALLTFFCVTAYSITDKIGVAYMHPLIYLYVMVFWMAVLFTPYILWTKSVTAIQQEWKANYRSILLNGLFVMGSYALILIAFTMERVSYVVGLR
;
A
#
# COMPACT_ATOMS: atom_id res chain seq x y z
N TYR A 1 7.27 3.09 19.34
CA TYR A 1 5.86 3.34 19.04
C TYR A 1 5.57 3.26 17.53
N TRP A 2 6.40 3.90 16.67
CA TRP A 2 6.17 3.96 15.23
C TRP A 2 6.16 2.59 14.56
N LEU A 3 7.05 1.68 14.94
CA LEU A 3 7.06 0.31 14.44
C LEU A 3 5.76 -0.45 14.78
N VAL A 4 5.24 -0.29 16.00
CA VAL A 4 3.97 -0.92 16.40
C VAL A 4 2.81 -0.34 15.59
N ALA A 5 2.78 0.98 15.40
CA ALA A 5 1.76 1.61 14.55
C ALA A 5 1.84 1.10 13.12
N SER A 6 3.05 0.99 12.55
CA SER A 6 3.27 0.45 11.20
C SER A 6 2.75 -1.00 11.08
N ILE A 7 3.07 -1.88 12.04
CA ILE A 7 2.61 -3.27 12.05
C ILE A 7 1.08 -3.33 12.02
N VAL A 8 0.41 -2.54 12.86
CA VAL A 8 -1.06 -2.50 12.92
C VAL A 8 -1.65 -1.99 11.61
N ILE A 9 -1.08 -0.92 11.06
CA ILE A 9 -1.56 -0.34 9.79
C ILE A 9 -1.34 -1.34 8.64
N HIS A 10 -0.20 -2.02 8.57
CA HIS A 10 0.07 -3.04 7.56
C HIS A 10 -0.85 -4.25 7.69
N PHE A 11 -1.21 -4.67 8.90
CA PHE A 11 -2.18 -5.73 9.11
C PHE A 11 -3.54 -5.36 8.48
N PHE A 12 -4.06 -4.16 8.75
CA PHE A 12 -5.30 -3.68 8.14
C PHE A 12 -5.16 -3.44 6.63
N TYR A 13 -4.02 -2.93 6.17
CA TYR A 13 -3.72 -2.78 4.74
C TYR A 13 -3.94 -4.08 3.98
N TRP A 14 -3.35 -5.19 4.43
CA TRP A 14 -3.50 -6.48 3.78
C TRP A 14 -4.94 -7.00 3.85
N GLN A 15 -5.63 -6.81 4.97
CA GLN A 15 -7.03 -7.20 5.11
C GLN A 15 -7.92 -6.44 4.12
N PHE A 16 -7.75 -5.13 4.02
CA PHE A 16 -8.55 -4.31 3.13
C PHE A 16 -8.20 -4.56 1.66
N LEU A 17 -6.91 -4.74 1.34
CA LEU A 17 -6.46 -5.06 -0.01
C LEU A 17 -7.06 -6.38 -0.52
N ILE A 18 -7.00 -7.43 0.30
CA ILE A 18 -7.57 -8.73 -0.04
C ILE A 18 -9.07 -8.58 -0.30
N ARG A 19 -9.80 -7.92 0.59
CA ARG A 19 -11.23 -7.69 0.42
C ARG A 19 -11.56 -6.83 -0.80
N ALA A 20 -10.78 -5.79 -1.06
CA ALA A 20 -10.97 -4.98 -2.26
C ALA A 20 -10.87 -5.83 -3.53
N LEU A 21 -9.91 -6.77 -3.58
CA LEU A 21 -9.71 -7.68 -4.72
C LEU A 21 -10.71 -8.85 -4.76
N GLU A 22 -11.30 -9.23 -3.64
CA GLU A 22 -12.39 -10.21 -3.58
C GLU A 22 -13.71 -9.64 -4.15
N TYR A 23 -13.97 -8.35 -3.94
CA TYR A 23 -15.21 -7.69 -4.37
C TYR A 23 -15.10 -6.98 -5.72
N GLY A 24 -13.88 -6.76 -6.23
CA GLY A 24 -13.69 -6.02 -7.48
C GLY A 24 -12.46 -6.45 -8.26
N ASP A 25 -12.47 -6.11 -9.54
CA ASP A 25 -11.34 -6.38 -10.44
C ASP A 25 -10.13 -5.52 -10.12
N LEU A 26 -8.94 -6.08 -10.34
CA LEU A 26 -7.65 -5.39 -10.16
C LEU A 26 -7.60 -4.05 -10.92
N SER A 27 -8.20 -4.00 -12.12
CA SER A 27 -8.26 -2.81 -12.95
C SER A 27 -9.04 -1.65 -12.33
N HIS A 28 -9.98 -1.91 -11.43
CA HIS A 28 -10.75 -0.89 -10.72
C HIS A 28 -10.14 -0.53 -9.37
N VAL A 29 -9.67 -1.53 -8.62
CA VAL A 29 -9.14 -1.38 -7.26
C VAL A 29 -7.77 -0.72 -7.26
N TYR A 30 -6.88 -1.15 -8.14
CA TYR A 30 -5.47 -0.77 -8.11
C TYR A 30 -5.22 0.72 -8.36
N PRO A 31 -5.95 1.41 -9.26
CA PRO A 31 -5.79 2.83 -9.47
C PRO A 31 -6.12 3.70 -8.27
N ILE A 32 -7.17 3.32 -7.53
CA ILE A 32 -7.55 4.03 -6.30
C ILE A 32 -6.39 3.96 -5.31
N ILE A 33 -5.85 2.77 -5.09
CA ILE A 33 -4.72 2.55 -4.16
C ILE A 33 -3.46 3.27 -4.64
N ARG A 34 -3.18 3.24 -5.96
CA ARG A 34 -2.00 3.87 -6.57
C ARG A 34 -2.08 5.39 -6.69
N SER A 35 -3.20 6.01 -6.41
CA SER A 35 -3.30 7.47 -6.28
C SER A 35 -2.79 8.02 -4.93
N SER A 36 -2.37 7.14 -4.02
CA SER A 36 -1.81 7.50 -2.71
C SER A 36 -0.63 8.49 -2.72
N PRO A 37 0.24 8.60 -3.76
CA PRO A 37 1.33 9.57 -3.77
C PRO A 37 0.89 11.02 -3.58
N ALA A 38 -0.28 11.41 -4.10
CA ALA A 38 -0.81 12.78 -3.92
C ALA A 38 -1.15 13.07 -2.45
N LEU A 39 -1.77 12.11 -1.76
CA LEU A 39 -2.09 12.27 -0.34
C LEU A 39 -0.82 12.18 0.53
N VAL A 40 0.12 11.29 0.18
CA VAL A 40 1.42 11.21 0.86
C VAL A 40 2.18 12.53 0.71
N LEU A 41 2.20 13.16 -0.47
CA LEU A 41 2.80 14.48 -0.68
C LEU A 41 2.18 15.52 0.26
N LEU A 42 0.86 15.60 0.33
CA LEU A 42 0.15 16.53 1.19
C LEU A 42 0.52 16.32 2.67
N LEU A 43 0.45 15.06 3.14
CA LEU A 43 0.74 14.74 4.53
C LEU A 43 2.23 14.88 4.87
N ALA A 44 3.15 14.61 3.93
CA ALA A 44 4.58 14.84 4.11
C ALA A 44 4.90 16.33 4.33
N ILE A 45 4.25 17.22 3.59
CA ILE A 45 4.38 18.67 3.80
C ILE A 45 3.84 19.08 5.17
N ILE A 46 2.65 18.60 5.55
CA ILE A 46 1.97 19.02 6.79
C ILE A 46 2.64 18.43 8.03
N PHE A 47 2.86 17.12 8.05
CA PHE A 47 3.31 16.40 9.25
C PHE A 47 4.83 16.28 9.37
N LEU A 48 5.54 16.03 8.25
CA LEU A 48 6.99 15.88 8.23
C LEU A 48 7.70 17.20 7.91
N ARG A 49 6.94 18.24 7.49
CA ARG A 49 7.48 19.53 7.03
C ARG A 49 8.56 19.34 5.95
N GLU A 50 8.35 18.35 5.07
CA GLU A 50 9.29 18.09 3.99
C GLU A 50 9.33 19.28 3.01
N PRO A 51 10.52 19.85 2.72
CA PRO A 51 10.66 20.92 1.75
C PRO A 51 10.51 20.34 0.34
N VAL A 52 9.31 20.37 -0.22
CA VAL A 52 9.03 19.86 -1.57
C VAL A 52 9.29 20.95 -2.60
N THR A 53 10.04 20.61 -3.68
CA THR A 53 10.26 21.56 -4.78
C THR A 53 9.02 21.61 -5.68
N PRO A 54 8.72 22.77 -6.33
CA PRO A 54 7.60 22.87 -7.27
C PRO A 54 7.67 21.82 -8.39
N LEU A 55 8.88 21.53 -8.89
CA LEU A 55 9.11 20.50 -9.91
C LEU A 55 8.78 19.09 -9.37
N GLY A 56 9.19 18.75 -8.14
CA GLY A 56 8.87 17.48 -7.51
C GLY A 56 7.37 17.32 -7.25
N ALA A 57 6.71 18.38 -6.77
CA ALA A 57 5.26 18.38 -6.59
C ALA A 57 4.52 18.17 -7.91
N SER A 58 4.91 18.90 -8.97
CA SER A 58 4.30 18.75 -10.30
C SER A 58 4.51 17.34 -10.87
N GLY A 59 5.69 16.73 -10.67
CA GLY A 59 5.96 15.35 -11.08
C GLY A 59 5.03 14.35 -10.39
N ILE A 60 4.87 14.43 -9.07
CA ILE A 60 3.98 13.55 -8.31
C ILE A 60 2.52 13.72 -8.75
N LEU A 61 2.07 14.97 -8.95
CA LEU A 61 0.73 15.24 -9.43
C LEU A 61 0.51 14.72 -10.85
N THR A 62 1.51 14.83 -11.73
CA THR A 62 1.47 14.26 -13.09
C THR A 62 1.36 12.75 -13.06
N VAL A 63 2.15 12.06 -12.24
CA VAL A 63 2.05 10.60 -12.06
C VAL A 63 0.66 10.21 -11.55
N THR A 64 0.16 10.90 -10.53
CA THR A 64 -1.18 10.65 -9.97
C THR A 64 -2.28 10.88 -11.01
N ALA A 65 -2.18 11.96 -11.78
CA ALA A 65 -3.11 12.23 -12.88
C ALA A 65 -3.01 11.15 -13.99
N GLY A 66 -1.80 10.70 -14.33
CA GLY A 66 -1.57 9.62 -15.28
C GLY A 66 -2.22 8.31 -14.84
N VAL A 67 -2.05 7.92 -13.57
CA VAL A 67 -2.72 6.76 -12.99
C VAL A 67 -4.24 6.90 -13.08
N TYR A 68 -4.77 8.09 -12.84
CA TYR A 68 -6.20 8.35 -12.97
C TYR A 68 -6.69 8.22 -14.41
N VAL A 69 -5.99 8.86 -15.37
CA VAL A 69 -6.35 8.86 -16.80
C VAL A 69 -6.34 7.46 -17.41
N ILE A 70 -5.36 6.61 -17.07
CA ILE A 70 -5.28 5.22 -17.56
C ILE A 70 -6.56 4.42 -17.20
N ASN A 71 -7.25 4.81 -16.13
CA ASN A 71 -8.40 4.09 -15.62
C ASN A 71 -9.75 4.69 -16.02
N ILE A 72 -9.74 5.80 -16.74
CA ILE A 72 -10.97 6.35 -17.34
C ILE A 72 -11.35 5.51 -18.56
N LYS A 73 -12.41 4.72 -18.45
CA LYS A 73 -12.92 3.86 -19.54
C LYS A 73 -13.45 4.65 -20.74
N ARG A 74 -13.87 5.91 -20.56
CA ARG A 74 -14.37 6.82 -21.60
C ARG A 74 -14.02 8.26 -21.22
N LEU A 75 -13.51 9.05 -22.17
CA LEU A 75 -13.24 10.49 -22.03
C LEU A 75 -14.56 11.31 -22.02
N GLN A 76 -15.50 10.96 -21.16
CA GLN A 76 -16.73 11.72 -20.94
C GLN A 76 -16.71 12.32 -19.53
N LEU A 77 -17.20 13.55 -19.38
CA LEU A 77 -17.25 14.22 -18.07
C LEU A 77 -17.99 13.42 -16.99
N THR A 78 -18.99 12.63 -17.38
CA THR A 78 -19.69 11.70 -16.49
C THR A 78 -18.79 10.56 -16.02
N ALA A 79 -17.92 10.03 -16.90
CA ALA A 79 -16.96 8.96 -16.54
C ALA A 79 -15.84 9.44 -15.58
N ILE A 80 -15.56 10.74 -15.55
CA ILE A 80 -14.64 11.36 -14.58
C ILE A 80 -15.25 11.34 -13.17
N LEU A 81 -16.56 11.43 -13.06
CA LEU A 81 -17.27 11.44 -11.78
C LEU A 81 -17.76 10.04 -11.37
N GLU A 82 -17.80 9.07 -12.29
CA GLU A 82 -18.19 7.68 -11.97
C GLU A 82 -17.42 7.07 -10.79
N PRO A 83 -16.08 7.20 -10.67
CA PRO A 83 -15.37 6.70 -9.50
C PRO A 83 -15.86 7.34 -8.20
N LEU A 84 -16.18 8.63 -8.21
CA LEU A 84 -16.71 9.36 -7.06
C LEU A 84 -18.17 8.99 -6.72
N LEU A 85 -18.95 8.57 -7.70
CA LEU A 85 -20.34 8.12 -7.51
C LEU A 85 -20.41 6.62 -7.16
N ALA A 86 -19.47 5.80 -7.64
CA ALA A 86 -19.33 4.38 -7.29
C ALA A 86 -19.01 4.17 -5.79
N PHE A 87 -18.49 5.19 -5.09
CA PHE A 87 -18.28 5.17 -3.63
C PHE A 87 -19.53 4.76 -2.85
N ARG A 88 -20.69 5.02 -3.38
CA ARG A 88 -21.93 4.84 -2.63
C ARG A 88 -22.44 3.41 -2.59
N ASN A 89 -22.08 2.56 -3.55
CA ASN A 89 -22.73 1.26 -3.77
C ASN A 89 -21.79 0.06 -3.96
N GLU A 90 -20.45 0.25 -4.07
CA GLU A 90 -19.53 -0.83 -4.36
C GLU A 90 -18.59 -1.13 -3.19
N PRO A 91 -18.70 -2.31 -2.53
CA PRO A 91 -17.81 -2.70 -1.44
C PRO A 91 -16.32 -2.68 -1.83
N ALA A 92 -16.00 -3.03 -3.08
CA ALA A 92 -14.64 -3.01 -3.62
C ALA A 92 -13.97 -1.63 -3.50
N VAL A 93 -14.73 -0.57 -3.82
CA VAL A 93 -14.27 0.82 -3.78
C VAL A 93 -14.02 1.26 -2.32
N TRP A 94 -14.89 0.89 -1.40
CA TRP A 94 -14.69 1.17 0.02
C TRP A 94 -13.42 0.54 0.58
N PHE A 95 -13.20 -0.75 0.29
CA PHE A 95 -11.98 -1.43 0.72
C PHE A 95 -10.73 -0.89 0.02
N ALA A 96 -10.83 -0.49 -1.26
CA ALA A 96 -9.73 0.17 -1.97
C ALA A 96 -9.36 1.52 -1.33
N LEU A 97 -10.34 2.30 -0.88
CA LEU A 97 -10.09 3.56 -0.15
C LEU A 97 -9.48 3.32 1.22
N LEU A 98 -9.96 2.36 1.98
CA LEU A 98 -9.35 2.01 3.26
C LEU A 98 -7.90 1.58 3.04
N THR A 99 -7.63 0.80 1.98
CA THR A 99 -6.28 0.42 1.56
C THR A 99 -5.44 1.65 1.21
N PHE A 100 -5.98 2.59 0.43
CA PHE A 100 -5.33 3.86 0.08
C PHE A 100 -4.93 4.68 1.32
N PHE A 101 -5.82 4.81 2.30
CA PHE A 101 -5.50 5.50 3.55
C PHE A 101 -4.44 4.74 4.36
N CYS A 102 -4.50 3.41 4.39
CA CYS A 102 -3.46 2.60 5.04
C CYS A 102 -2.09 2.79 4.36
N VAL A 103 -2.03 2.78 3.01
CA VAL A 103 -0.79 3.04 2.25
C VAL A 103 -0.20 4.39 2.63
N THR A 104 -1.04 5.41 2.70
CA THR A 104 -0.60 6.76 3.08
C THR A 104 -0.09 6.79 4.51
N ALA A 105 -0.84 6.22 5.44
CA ALA A 105 -0.50 6.21 6.86
C ALA A 105 0.79 5.44 7.14
N TYR A 106 0.95 4.21 6.61
CA TYR A 106 2.18 3.46 6.87
C TYR A 106 3.39 4.10 6.19
N SER A 107 3.25 4.72 5.01
CA SER A 107 4.38 5.39 4.35
C SER A 107 4.96 6.51 5.22
N ILE A 108 4.11 7.32 5.86
CA ILE A 108 4.53 8.36 6.80
C ILE A 108 5.13 7.73 8.08
N THR A 109 4.46 6.73 8.63
CA THR A 109 4.88 6.04 9.86
C THR A 109 6.23 5.37 9.68
N ASP A 110 6.44 4.69 8.54
CA ASP A 110 7.70 4.01 8.23
C ASP A 110 8.84 4.98 7.98
N LYS A 111 8.59 6.10 7.29
CA LYS A 111 9.58 7.18 7.13
C LYS A 111 10.09 7.66 8.49
N ILE A 112 9.19 7.87 9.45
CA ILE A 112 9.57 8.26 10.79
C ILE A 112 10.29 7.08 11.50
N GLY A 113 9.77 5.88 11.36
CA GLY A 113 10.30 4.69 12.02
C GLY A 113 11.76 4.38 11.64
N VAL A 114 12.09 4.45 10.34
CA VAL A 114 13.46 4.19 9.87
C VAL A 114 14.45 5.31 10.21
N ALA A 115 13.99 6.46 10.66
CA ALA A 115 14.87 7.49 11.23
C ALA A 115 15.44 7.10 12.61
N TYR A 116 14.78 6.17 13.31
CA TYR A 116 15.20 5.72 14.64
C TYR A 116 15.77 4.29 14.66
N MET A 117 15.64 3.54 13.56
CA MET A 117 16.07 2.15 13.50
C MET A 117 16.58 1.81 12.10
N HIS A 118 17.63 0.98 12.03
CA HIS A 118 18.16 0.53 10.74
C HIS A 118 17.06 -0.13 9.89
N PRO A 119 16.90 0.22 8.60
CA PRO A 119 15.80 -0.21 7.75
C PRO A 119 15.59 -1.73 7.69
N LEU A 120 16.69 -2.51 7.63
CA LEU A 120 16.60 -3.97 7.58
C LEU A 120 16.15 -4.58 8.92
N ILE A 121 16.54 -3.97 10.06
CA ILE A 121 16.08 -4.42 11.38
C ILE A 121 14.60 -4.06 11.52
N TYR A 122 14.20 -2.87 11.07
CA TYR A 122 12.80 -2.44 11.04
C TYR A 122 11.94 -3.42 10.24
N LEU A 123 12.38 -3.77 9.03
CA LEU A 123 11.71 -4.74 8.16
C LEU A 123 11.59 -6.12 8.84
N TYR A 124 12.71 -6.62 9.40
CA TYR A 124 12.73 -7.94 10.05
C TYR A 124 11.72 -8.03 11.19
N VAL A 125 11.73 -7.04 12.10
CA VAL A 125 10.79 -7.00 13.24
C VAL A 125 9.35 -6.85 12.76
N MET A 126 9.12 -6.02 11.74
CA MET A 126 7.79 -5.84 11.15
C MET A 126 7.27 -7.15 10.57
N VAL A 127 8.07 -7.84 9.73
CA VAL A 127 7.67 -9.12 9.11
C VAL A 127 7.44 -10.19 10.16
N PHE A 128 8.29 -10.26 11.19
CA PHE A 128 8.11 -11.21 12.29
C PHE A 128 6.74 -11.02 12.98
N TRP A 129 6.41 -9.78 13.37
CA TRP A 129 5.13 -9.50 14.01
C TRP A 129 3.93 -9.65 13.06
N MET A 130 4.11 -9.34 11.78
CA MET A 130 3.09 -9.65 10.77
C MET A 130 2.82 -11.16 10.69
N ALA A 131 3.85 -12.00 10.69
CA ALA A 131 3.69 -13.45 10.73
C ALA A 131 2.96 -13.90 12.00
N VAL A 132 3.30 -13.34 13.18
CA VAL A 132 2.63 -13.62 14.44
C VAL A 132 1.14 -13.26 14.41
N LEU A 133 0.78 -12.14 13.78
CA LEU A 133 -0.62 -11.69 13.67
C LEU A 133 -1.41 -12.47 12.61
N PHE A 134 -0.80 -12.74 11.45
CA PHE A 134 -1.50 -13.43 10.36
C PHE A 134 -1.64 -14.93 10.58
N THR A 135 -0.70 -15.58 11.25
CA THR A 135 -0.77 -17.03 11.48
C THR A 135 -2.06 -17.46 12.20
N PRO A 136 -2.44 -16.91 13.38
CA PRO A 136 -3.70 -17.28 14.02
C PRO A 136 -4.92 -16.89 13.18
N TYR A 137 -4.88 -15.74 12.50
CA TYR A 137 -5.97 -15.32 11.62
C TYR A 137 -6.20 -16.32 10.47
N ILE A 138 -5.13 -16.77 9.81
CA ILE A 138 -5.21 -17.75 8.72
C ILE A 138 -5.69 -19.10 9.23
N LEU A 139 -5.18 -19.57 10.36
CA LEU A 139 -5.60 -20.84 10.96
C LEU A 139 -7.05 -20.83 11.44
N TRP A 140 -7.58 -19.66 11.77
CA TRP A 140 -8.98 -19.51 12.15
C TRP A 140 -9.91 -19.43 10.92
N THR A 141 -9.46 -18.83 9.83
CA THR A 141 -10.29 -18.60 8.62
C THR A 141 -10.18 -19.69 7.56
N LYS A 142 -9.08 -20.45 7.54
CA LYS A 142 -8.79 -21.51 6.56
C LYS A 142 -8.50 -22.83 7.24
N SER A 143 -8.95 -23.93 6.62
CA SER A 143 -8.60 -25.25 7.12
C SER A 143 -7.13 -25.58 6.85
N VAL A 144 -6.51 -26.35 7.75
CA VAL A 144 -5.12 -26.81 7.61
C VAL A 144 -4.91 -27.57 6.29
N THR A 145 -5.90 -28.36 5.88
CA THR A 145 -5.88 -29.10 4.61
C THR A 145 -5.83 -28.17 3.41
N ALA A 146 -6.59 -27.06 3.40
CA ALA A 146 -6.55 -26.07 2.33
C ALA A 146 -5.18 -25.37 2.26
N ILE A 147 -4.59 -25.03 3.41
CA ILE A 147 -3.25 -24.43 3.48
C ILE A 147 -2.19 -25.39 2.91
N GLN A 148 -2.27 -26.68 3.27
CA GLN A 148 -1.33 -27.68 2.76
C GLN A 148 -1.49 -27.93 1.26
N GLN A 149 -2.73 -27.94 0.74
CA GLN A 149 -2.99 -28.07 -0.68
C GLN A 149 -2.43 -26.89 -1.47
N GLU A 150 -2.70 -25.65 -0.99
CA GLU A 150 -2.17 -24.43 -1.61
C GLU A 150 -0.63 -24.41 -1.60
N TRP A 151 -0.01 -24.78 -0.48
CA TRP A 151 1.44 -24.88 -0.39
C TRP A 151 2.01 -25.88 -1.40
N LYS A 152 1.45 -27.10 -1.47
CA LYS A 152 1.89 -28.13 -2.42
C LYS A 152 1.74 -27.70 -3.87
N ALA A 153 0.65 -27.03 -4.20
CA ALA A 153 0.38 -26.56 -5.55
C ALA A 153 1.26 -25.38 -5.98
N ASN A 154 1.51 -24.42 -5.07
CA ASN A 154 2.00 -23.09 -5.42
C ASN A 154 3.26 -22.64 -4.66
N TYR A 155 4.00 -23.55 -3.95
CA TYR A 155 5.10 -23.17 -3.06
C TYR A 155 6.18 -22.31 -3.74
N ARG A 156 6.51 -22.59 -5.02
CA ARG A 156 7.50 -21.80 -5.76
C ARG A 156 7.04 -20.36 -5.96
N SER A 157 5.79 -20.18 -6.37
CA SER A 157 5.20 -18.85 -6.56
C SER A 157 5.08 -18.11 -5.23
N ILE A 158 4.71 -18.80 -4.17
CA ILE A 158 4.61 -18.22 -2.81
C ILE A 158 5.99 -17.73 -2.35
N LEU A 159 7.04 -18.57 -2.48
CA LEU A 159 8.40 -18.20 -2.08
C LEU A 159 8.96 -17.05 -2.91
N LEU A 160 8.80 -17.10 -4.25
CA LEU A 160 9.27 -16.04 -5.14
C LEU A 160 8.54 -14.72 -4.87
N ASN A 161 7.22 -14.76 -4.72
CA ASN A 161 6.44 -13.57 -4.39
C ASN A 161 6.87 -12.97 -3.05
N GLY A 162 7.03 -13.81 -2.02
CA GLY A 162 7.52 -13.38 -0.71
C GLY A 162 8.91 -12.72 -0.82
N LEU A 163 9.84 -13.32 -1.56
CA LEU A 163 11.18 -12.78 -1.76
C LEU A 163 11.14 -11.41 -2.48
N PHE A 164 10.37 -11.29 -3.56
CA PHE A 164 10.26 -10.03 -4.30
C PHE A 164 9.53 -8.93 -3.50
N VAL A 165 8.47 -9.26 -2.79
CA VAL A 165 7.75 -8.31 -1.93
C VAL A 165 8.65 -7.82 -0.81
N MET A 166 9.35 -8.73 -0.10
CA MET A 166 10.28 -8.34 0.96
C MET A 166 11.47 -7.54 0.41
N GLY A 167 12.05 -7.97 -0.71
CA GLY A 167 13.18 -7.27 -1.34
C GLY A 167 12.79 -5.86 -1.81
N SER A 168 11.64 -5.72 -2.47
CA SER A 168 11.14 -4.42 -2.90
C SER A 168 10.86 -3.50 -1.71
N TYR A 169 10.30 -4.04 -0.64
CA TYR A 169 10.02 -3.24 0.55
C TYR A 169 11.28 -2.84 1.31
N ALA A 170 12.29 -3.71 1.35
CA ALA A 170 13.62 -3.36 1.89
C ALA A 170 14.22 -2.15 1.15
N LEU A 171 14.16 -2.15 -0.19
CA LEU A 171 14.64 -1.03 -1.00
C LEU A 171 13.87 0.26 -0.73
N ILE A 172 12.56 0.19 -0.53
CA ILE A 172 11.74 1.34 -0.18
C ILE A 172 12.14 1.91 1.20
N LEU A 173 12.32 1.06 2.21
CA LEU A 173 12.73 1.50 3.54
C LEU A 173 14.13 2.11 3.53
N ILE A 174 15.06 1.57 2.73
CA ILE A 174 16.38 2.16 2.52
C ILE A 174 16.24 3.52 1.81
N ALA A 175 15.43 3.61 0.76
CA ALA A 175 15.18 4.87 0.06
C ALA A 175 14.57 5.93 0.99
N PHE A 176 13.73 5.54 1.94
CA PHE A 176 13.22 6.46 2.96
C PHE A 176 14.29 7.05 3.87
N THR A 177 15.44 6.41 4.05
CA THR A 177 16.57 7.01 4.79
C THR A 177 17.34 8.03 3.97
N MET A 178 17.28 7.93 2.64
CA MET A 178 18.08 8.75 1.72
C MET A 178 17.30 9.93 1.16
N GLU A 179 16.00 9.76 0.91
CA GLU A 179 15.15 10.72 0.22
C GLU A 179 13.81 10.96 0.92
N ARG A 180 13.10 11.97 0.44
CA ARG A 180 11.78 12.38 0.94
C ARG A 180 10.75 11.28 0.68
N VAL A 181 9.84 11.07 1.65
CA VAL A 181 8.80 10.05 1.50
C VAL A 181 7.91 10.30 0.29
N SER A 182 7.58 11.56 0.04
CA SER A 182 6.75 11.98 -1.11
C SER A 182 7.35 11.55 -2.46
N TYR A 183 8.68 11.67 -2.62
CA TYR A 183 9.36 11.30 -3.87
C TYR A 183 9.48 9.78 -4.02
N VAL A 184 9.86 9.09 -2.95
CA VAL A 184 9.97 7.62 -2.96
C VAL A 184 8.62 6.96 -3.26
N VAL A 185 7.53 7.43 -2.63
CA VAL A 185 6.19 6.88 -2.87
C VAL A 185 5.68 7.26 -4.27
N GLY A 186 6.06 8.41 -4.80
CA GLY A 186 5.72 8.81 -6.17
C GLY A 186 6.35 7.92 -7.25
N LEU A 187 7.51 7.29 -6.97
CA LEU A 187 8.21 6.39 -7.88
C LEU A 187 7.85 4.91 -7.68
N ARG A 188 7.16 4.56 -6.61
CA ARG A 188 6.74 3.21 -6.25
C ARG A 188 5.52 2.77 -7.05
#